data_7572ff97344f3f89476b4cfbef588829
#
_entry.id   7572ff97344f3f89476b4cfbef588829
#
_cell.length_a   1.000
_cell.length_b   1.000
_cell.length_c   1.000
_cell.angle_alpha   90.00
_cell.angle_beta   90.00
_cell.angle_gamma   90.00
#
_symmetry.space_group_name_H-M   'P 1'
#
loop_
_entity.id
_entity.type
_entity.pdbx_description
1 polymer ?
#
loop_
_entity_poly.entity_id
_entity_poly.type
_entity_poly.pdbx_seq_one_letter_code
_entity_poly.pdbx_strand_id
1 'polypeptide(L)'
;MDGPPIADGAVAVSNGRIVDVGPAGEVEARNAGAVMDLGEQVLLPGLINAHCHLDYTCLRGRLRPSTGSFTDWILSINAAKADLSASDYVASMNDGFVEARRFGTVAMANLTAFPEFISQVQPLLRTTWFAELIDVRSSAGANDMVDRALQLLRPGEDSGLSPHAPFTASRELYRQCAGAAKDDPRLRLTTHLAESRDEMALFRDGAGPLYDFLQALGRDMSDCGGQTPLAHFLSTVDIAQPWLVVHLNEVTDSDFQLLARSRPNFDIVHCPRSHRFFGHTAFPFARLCALGFNISLGTDSLASNQDLSMFAEMREFQSHFPGVAPEEILAMATGDAAAALGQSEGLGRVARGQFGDLIAVPFEGPREDLFDAIVAFEGEPLVNLTSVTTEN
;
A
#
# COMPACT_ATOMS: atom_id res chain seq x y z
N MET A 1 17.10 -1.10 7.51
CA MET A 1 18.11 -0.01 7.57
C MET A 1 19.50 -0.65 7.54
N ASP A 2 20.44 -0.05 6.80
CA ASP A 2 21.72 -0.70 6.52
C ASP A 2 22.77 -0.55 7.63
N GLY A 3 22.43 0.09 8.74
CA GLY A 3 23.35 0.30 9.86
C GLY A 3 22.71 1.05 11.04
N PRO A 4 23.43 1.21 12.12
CA PRO A 4 22.95 1.93 13.29
C PRO A 4 22.78 3.42 12.98
N PRO A 5 21.88 4.13 13.69
CA PRO A 5 21.72 5.59 13.58
C PRO A 5 23.04 6.31 13.79
N ILE A 6 23.30 7.35 12.99
CA ILE A 6 24.50 8.19 13.07
C ILE A 6 24.14 9.42 13.91
N ALA A 7 24.75 9.56 15.09
CA ALA A 7 24.63 10.76 15.89
C ALA A 7 25.38 11.93 15.19
N ASP A 8 24.82 13.15 15.24
CA ASP A 8 25.34 14.31 14.54
C ASP A 8 25.63 13.97 13.06
N GLY A 9 24.62 13.33 12.43
CA GLY A 9 24.71 12.84 11.06
C GLY A 9 24.33 13.88 10.03
N ALA A 10 24.90 13.78 8.82
CA ALA A 10 24.51 14.58 7.68
C ALA A 10 24.31 13.73 6.42
N VAL A 11 23.50 14.26 5.52
CA VAL A 11 23.24 13.69 4.19
C VAL A 11 23.49 14.77 3.15
N ALA A 12 24.37 14.50 2.19
CA ALA A 12 24.54 15.37 1.03
C ALA A 12 23.67 14.88 -0.14
N VAL A 13 22.89 15.79 -0.72
CA VAL A 13 22.00 15.49 -1.85
C VAL A 13 22.44 16.33 -3.06
N SER A 14 22.54 15.69 -4.22
CA SER A 14 22.81 16.35 -5.49
C SER A 14 21.94 15.74 -6.59
N ASN A 15 21.32 16.59 -7.41
CA ASN A 15 20.42 16.18 -8.49
C ASN A 15 19.31 15.20 -8.00
N GLY A 16 18.74 15.47 -6.81
CA GLY A 16 17.68 14.66 -6.21
C GLY A 16 18.12 13.29 -5.69
N ARG A 17 19.43 13.02 -5.62
CA ARG A 17 19.96 11.76 -5.08
C ARG A 17 20.94 12.01 -3.94
N ILE A 18 20.96 11.09 -3.00
CA ILE A 18 21.92 11.05 -1.90
C ILE A 18 23.30 10.69 -2.49
N VAL A 19 24.27 11.61 -2.32
CA VAL A 19 25.65 11.42 -2.78
C VAL A 19 26.61 11.09 -1.65
N ASP A 20 26.28 11.46 -0.40
CA ASP A 20 27.06 11.15 0.78
C ASP A 20 26.20 11.04 2.03
N VAL A 21 26.63 10.21 2.98
CA VAL A 21 26.00 10.00 4.31
C VAL A 21 27.11 9.73 5.32
N GLY A 22 27.02 10.32 6.50
CA GLY A 22 27.99 10.09 7.56
C GLY A 22 27.92 11.13 8.69
N PRO A 23 28.94 11.18 9.56
CA PRO A 23 29.06 12.27 10.55
C PRO A 23 29.15 13.63 9.85
N ALA A 24 28.46 14.64 10.39
CA ALA A 24 28.30 15.95 9.75
C ALA A 24 29.61 16.57 9.30
N GLY A 25 30.61 16.68 10.19
CA GLY A 25 31.90 17.27 9.85
C GLY A 25 32.66 16.54 8.73
N GLU A 26 32.45 15.24 8.55
CA GLU A 26 33.05 14.49 7.45
C GLU A 26 32.33 14.71 6.12
N VAL A 27 30.98 14.74 6.17
CA VAL A 27 30.17 15.00 4.97
C VAL A 27 30.39 16.39 4.44
N GLU A 28 30.43 17.41 5.32
CA GLU A 28 30.72 18.79 4.98
C GLU A 28 32.12 18.97 4.39
N ALA A 29 33.12 18.29 4.94
CA ALA A 29 34.47 18.35 4.41
C ALA A 29 34.63 17.78 2.98
N ARG A 30 33.76 16.83 2.62
CA ARG A 30 33.78 16.16 1.31
C ARG A 30 32.85 16.80 0.28
N ASN A 31 31.88 17.59 0.72
CA ASN A 31 30.84 18.13 -0.16
C ASN A 31 30.75 19.66 0.00
N ALA A 32 30.79 20.37 -1.11
CA ALA A 32 30.52 21.80 -1.13
C ALA A 32 29.02 22.05 -1.41
N GLY A 33 28.42 23.00 -0.72
CA GLY A 33 27.02 23.35 -0.93
C GLY A 33 26.40 24.14 0.21
N ALA A 34 25.13 24.46 0.08
CA ALA A 34 24.35 25.03 1.16
C ALA A 34 24.09 23.97 2.23
N VAL A 35 24.23 24.35 3.51
CA VAL A 35 23.94 23.48 4.65
C VAL A 35 22.62 23.91 5.25
N MET A 36 21.73 22.96 5.50
CA MET A 36 20.52 23.13 6.27
C MET A 36 20.72 22.40 7.61
N ASP A 37 20.81 23.15 8.69
CA ASP A 37 20.82 22.58 10.04
C ASP A 37 19.39 22.32 10.46
N LEU A 38 19.08 21.08 10.78
CA LEU A 38 17.74 20.63 11.20
C LEU A 38 17.55 20.67 12.72
N GLY A 39 18.62 20.96 13.49
CA GLY A 39 18.58 20.93 14.96
C GLY A 39 18.29 19.53 15.51
N GLU A 40 17.55 19.45 16.60
CA GLU A 40 17.22 18.18 17.29
C GLU A 40 16.16 17.39 16.51
N GLN A 41 16.58 16.82 15.38
CA GLN A 41 15.72 16.07 14.48
C GLN A 41 16.36 14.72 14.13
N VAL A 42 15.53 13.72 13.88
CA VAL A 42 15.97 12.48 13.23
C VAL A 42 15.63 12.55 11.73
N LEU A 43 16.67 12.43 10.90
CA LEU A 43 16.51 12.35 9.47
C LEU A 43 16.25 10.91 9.05
N LEU A 44 15.14 10.69 8.32
CA LEU A 44 14.65 9.38 7.90
C LEU A 44 14.45 9.34 6.38
N PRO A 45 14.45 8.16 5.75
CA PRO A 45 13.86 8.03 4.43
C PRO A 45 12.38 8.41 4.53
N GLY A 46 11.86 9.06 3.50
CA GLY A 46 10.42 9.33 3.45
C GLY A 46 9.60 8.04 3.49
N LEU A 47 8.41 8.13 4.05
CA LEU A 47 7.53 6.98 4.23
C LEU A 47 6.89 6.56 2.91
N ILE A 48 6.60 5.27 2.79
CA ILE A 48 5.99 4.65 1.62
C ILE A 48 4.65 4.03 2.02
N ASN A 49 3.59 4.44 1.34
CA ASN A 49 2.27 3.87 1.50
C ASN A 49 2.06 2.77 0.44
N ALA A 50 2.14 1.51 0.85
CA ALA A 50 2.13 0.39 -0.08
C ALA A 50 0.73 0.05 -0.64
N HIS A 51 -0.33 0.68 -0.14
CA HIS A 51 -1.70 0.50 -0.63
C HIS A 51 -2.62 1.63 -0.18
N CYS A 52 -3.25 2.31 -1.12
CA CYS A 52 -4.32 3.27 -0.85
C CYS A 52 -5.26 3.42 -2.05
N HIS A 53 -6.43 4.04 -1.78
CA HIS A 53 -7.41 4.45 -2.79
C HIS A 53 -7.74 5.93 -2.60
N LEU A 54 -7.00 6.81 -3.24
CA LEU A 54 -7.21 8.26 -3.15
C LEU A 54 -8.53 8.71 -3.79
N ASP A 55 -9.12 7.89 -4.65
CA ASP A 55 -10.47 8.08 -5.21
C ASP A 55 -11.49 8.40 -4.11
N TYR A 56 -11.30 7.85 -2.92
CA TYR A 56 -12.26 7.89 -1.81
C TYR A 56 -11.81 8.77 -0.64
N THR A 57 -10.84 9.67 -0.83
CA THR A 57 -10.45 10.68 0.18
C THR A 57 -11.66 11.53 0.61
N CYS A 58 -12.53 11.88 -0.33
CA CYS A 58 -13.77 12.64 -0.09
C CYS A 58 -14.82 11.88 0.73
N LEU A 59 -14.66 10.57 0.94
CA LEU A 59 -15.59 9.75 1.75
C LEU A 59 -15.20 9.69 3.23
N ARG A 60 -14.15 10.37 3.66
CA ARG A 60 -13.72 10.44 5.05
C ARG A 60 -14.89 10.77 6.00
N GLY A 61 -15.09 9.89 6.98
CA GLY A 61 -16.12 10.08 8.00
C GLY A 61 -17.57 9.96 7.51
N ARG A 62 -17.80 9.70 6.22
CA ARG A 62 -19.14 9.50 5.67
C ARG A 62 -19.70 8.10 5.95
N LEU A 63 -18.81 7.13 6.07
CA LEU A 63 -19.17 5.75 6.37
C LEU A 63 -18.84 5.43 7.83
N ARG A 64 -19.63 4.56 8.43
CA ARG A 64 -19.41 4.07 9.78
C ARG A 64 -18.96 2.63 9.73
N PRO A 65 -18.17 2.18 10.72
CA PRO A 65 -17.94 0.75 10.88
C PRO A 65 -19.28 0.02 10.87
N SER A 66 -19.40 -0.98 10.04
CA SER A 66 -20.64 -1.77 10.01
C SER A 66 -20.75 -2.56 11.30
N THR A 67 -21.90 -2.45 11.97
CA THR A 67 -22.26 -3.39 13.06
C THR A 67 -22.77 -4.72 12.50
N GLY A 68 -22.91 -4.82 11.18
CA GLY A 68 -23.38 -5.97 10.43
C GLY A 68 -22.23 -6.75 9.76
N SER A 69 -22.25 -6.79 8.45
CA SER A 69 -21.28 -7.52 7.65
C SER A 69 -20.37 -6.59 6.82
N PHE A 70 -19.28 -7.11 6.31
CA PHE A 70 -18.45 -6.40 5.32
C PHE A 70 -19.26 -6.05 4.06
N THR A 71 -20.20 -6.91 3.69
CA THR A 71 -21.13 -6.69 2.58
C THR A 71 -22.02 -5.46 2.81
N ASP A 72 -22.48 -5.21 4.03
CA ASP A 72 -23.28 -4.01 4.36
C ASP A 72 -22.44 -2.73 4.13
N TRP A 73 -21.14 -2.78 4.43
CA TRP A 73 -20.25 -1.67 4.13
C TRP A 73 -20.05 -1.49 2.61
N ILE A 74 -19.91 -2.59 1.83
CA ILE A 74 -19.86 -2.52 0.35
C ILE A 74 -21.11 -1.83 -0.21
N LEU A 75 -22.28 -2.17 0.30
CA LEU A 75 -23.53 -1.52 -0.10
C LEU A 75 -23.53 -0.02 0.26
N SER A 76 -23.03 0.30 1.44
CA SER A 76 -22.96 1.70 1.93
C SER A 76 -21.98 2.55 1.11
N ILE A 77 -20.79 2.05 0.78
CA ILE A 77 -19.82 2.78 -0.06
C ILE A 77 -20.34 2.92 -1.49
N ASN A 78 -21.03 1.90 -2.04
CA ASN A 78 -21.64 2.01 -3.36
C ASN A 78 -22.73 3.06 -3.40
N ALA A 79 -23.54 3.19 -2.35
CA ALA A 79 -24.54 4.24 -2.23
C ALA A 79 -23.87 5.63 -2.12
N ALA A 80 -22.80 5.76 -1.32
CA ALA A 80 -22.07 7.02 -1.17
C ALA A 80 -21.37 7.47 -2.48
N LYS A 81 -20.91 6.53 -3.30
CA LYS A 81 -20.28 6.80 -4.60
C LYS A 81 -21.26 7.22 -5.68
N ALA A 82 -22.55 6.85 -5.56
CA ALA A 82 -23.54 7.12 -6.59
C ALA A 82 -23.76 8.62 -6.87
N ASP A 83 -23.48 9.48 -5.89
CA ASP A 83 -23.62 10.93 -5.99
C ASP A 83 -22.32 11.65 -6.40
N LEU A 84 -21.20 10.94 -6.58
CA LEU A 84 -19.91 11.54 -6.93
C LEU A 84 -19.77 11.73 -8.44
N SER A 85 -19.35 12.93 -8.83
CA SER A 85 -19.01 13.28 -10.21
C SER A 85 -17.54 12.98 -10.53
N ALA A 86 -17.17 13.00 -11.80
CA ALA A 86 -15.78 12.90 -12.25
C ALA A 86 -14.86 13.95 -11.58
N SER A 87 -15.36 15.19 -11.42
CA SER A 87 -14.61 16.25 -10.74
C SER A 87 -14.39 15.97 -9.25
N ASP A 88 -15.34 15.29 -8.58
CA ASP A 88 -15.19 14.93 -7.17
C ASP A 88 -14.08 13.88 -6.99
N TYR A 89 -13.98 12.90 -7.89
CA TYR A 89 -12.89 11.91 -7.87
C TYR A 89 -11.52 12.55 -8.13
N VAL A 90 -11.39 13.45 -9.11
CA VAL A 90 -10.15 14.18 -9.38
C VAL A 90 -9.74 15.04 -8.18
N ALA A 91 -10.68 15.78 -7.59
CA ALA A 91 -10.44 16.56 -6.38
C ALA A 91 -10.01 15.66 -5.20
N SER A 92 -10.74 14.55 -5.00
CA SER A 92 -10.44 13.55 -3.97
C SER A 92 -9.00 13.03 -4.05
N MET A 93 -8.54 12.66 -5.25
CA MET A 93 -7.17 12.19 -5.46
C MET A 93 -6.14 13.29 -5.18
N ASN A 94 -6.37 14.52 -5.66
CA ASN A 94 -5.46 15.64 -5.40
C ASN A 94 -5.37 15.99 -3.91
N ASP A 95 -6.50 16.03 -3.19
CA ASP A 95 -6.54 16.26 -1.75
C ASP A 95 -5.79 15.16 -0.99
N GLY A 96 -5.94 13.91 -1.42
CA GLY A 96 -5.22 12.77 -0.87
C GLY A 96 -3.70 12.89 -1.04
N PHE A 97 -3.21 13.33 -2.19
CA PHE A 97 -1.78 13.60 -2.40
C PHE A 97 -1.23 14.68 -1.47
N VAL A 98 -1.97 15.78 -1.32
CA VAL A 98 -1.59 16.87 -0.39
C VAL A 98 -1.47 16.34 1.02
N GLU A 99 -2.46 15.57 1.47
CA GLU A 99 -2.49 15.04 2.82
C GLU A 99 -1.40 13.99 3.07
N ALA A 100 -1.24 13.01 2.18
CA ALA A 100 -0.21 11.99 2.33
C ALA A 100 1.19 12.61 2.42
N ARG A 101 1.48 13.61 1.56
CA ARG A 101 2.75 14.36 1.60
C ARG A 101 2.93 15.09 2.93
N ARG A 102 1.89 15.73 3.46
CA ARG A 102 1.92 16.44 4.74
C ARG A 102 2.34 15.51 5.87
N PHE A 103 1.92 14.24 5.83
CA PHE A 103 2.30 13.21 6.80
C PHE A 103 3.61 12.48 6.47
N GLY A 104 4.42 13.00 5.55
CA GLY A 104 5.76 12.46 5.27
C GLY A 104 5.81 11.29 4.31
N THR A 105 4.70 10.96 3.64
CA THR A 105 4.72 9.99 2.55
C THR A 105 5.42 10.61 1.33
N VAL A 106 6.34 9.88 0.72
CA VAL A 106 7.09 10.29 -0.48
C VAL A 106 6.82 9.40 -1.68
N ALA A 107 6.34 8.20 -1.43
CA ALA A 107 5.94 7.26 -2.49
C ALA A 107 4.69 6.48 -2.06
N MET A 108 3.88 6.10 -3.04
CA MET A 108 2.66 5.32 -2.77
C MET A 108 2.26 4.41 -3.92
N ALA A 109 1.57 3.33 -3.57
CA ALA A 109 0.78 2.52 -4.48
C ALA A 109 -0.68 2.98 -4.41
N ASN A 110 -1.15 3.69 -5.42
CA ASN A 110 -2.53 4.15 -5.49
C ASN A 110 -3.34 3.32 -6.46
N LEU A 111 -4.37 2.67 -5.96
CA LEU A 111 -5.34 1.95 -6.76
C LEU A 111 -6.46 2.91 -7.16
N THR A 112 -6.84 2.89 -8.43
CA THR A 112 -7.95 3.71 -8.94
C THR A 112 -8.90 2.89 -9.80
N ALA A 113 -10.18 3.00 -9.49
CA ALA A 113 -11.25 2.46 -10.32
C ALA A 113 -11.51 3.32 -11.58
N PHE A 114 -10.85 4.48 -11.69
CA PHE A 114 -11.03 5.49 -12.73
C PHE A 114 -9.71 5.89 -13.40
N PRO A 115 -9.00 4.95 -14.06
CA PRO A 115 -7.69 5.24 -14.66
C PRO A 115 -7.76 6.36 -15.71
N GLU A 116 -8.93 6.65 -16.29
CA GLU A 116 -9.15 7.77 -17.21
C GLU A 116 -8.95 9.16 -16.58
N PHE A 117 -8.99 9.25 -15.26
CA PHE A 117 -8.76 10.53 -14.56
C PHE A 117 -7.30 10.77 -14.19
N ILE A 118 -6.42 9.79 -14.31
CA ILE A 118 -4.99 9.92 -13.95
C ILE A 118 -4.35 11.13 -14.66
N SER A 119 -4.72 11.38 -15.94
CA SER A 119 -4.19 12.51 -16.70
C SER A 119 -4.61 13.90 -16.16
N GLN A 120 -5.65 13.95 -15.34
CA GLN A 120 -6.17 15.18 -14.74
C GLN A 120 -5.67 15.41 -13.31
N VAL A 121 -5.01 14.42 -12.73
CA VAL A 121 -4.45 14.47 -11.38
C VAL A 121 -3.01 14.96 -11.42
N GLN A 122 -2.61 15.73 -10.42
CA GLN A 122 -1.24 16.22 -10.25
C GLN A 122 -0.57 15.49 -9.07
N PRO A 123 0.09 14.35 -9.30
CA PRO A 123 0.71 13.61 -8.22
C PRO A 123 1.86 14.42 -7.63
N LEU A 124 1.83 14.65 -6.32
CA LEU A 124 2.86 15.33 -5.55
C LEU A 124 3.94 14.39 -5.02
N LEU A 125 3.76 13.09 -5.22
CA LEU A 125 4.56 11.99 -4.71
C LEU A 125 4.90 11.05 -5.85
N ARG A 126 5.95 10.24 -5.67
CA ARG A 126 6.19 9.08 -6.56
C ARG A 126 5.03 8.13 -6.44
N THR A 127 4.35 7.87 -7.52
CA THR A 127 3.12 7.07 -7.50
C THR A 127 3.22 5.90 -8.44
N THR A 128 3.06 4.69 -7.92
CA THR A 128 2.73 3.52 -8.72
C THR A 128 1.22 3.48 -8.87
N TRP A 129 0.75 3.75 -10.07
CA TRP A 129 -0.67 3.72 -10.39
C TRP A 129 -1.14 2.31 -10.72
N PHE A 130 -2.13 1.81 -9.99
CA PHE A 130 -2.80 0.57 -10.30
C PHE A 130 -4.19 0.84 -10.85
N ALA A 131 -4.46 0.37 -12.07
CA ALA A 131 -5.82 0.36 -12.61
C ALA A 131 -6.60 -0.79 -11.95
N GLU A 132 -7.63 -0.46 -11.18
CA GLU A 132 -8.50 -1.44 -10.55
C GLU A 132 -9.54 -1.94 -11.54
N LEU A 133 -9.64 -3.27 -11.69
CA LEU A 133 -10.43 -3.93 -12.71
C LEU A 133 -11.46 -4.88 -12.08
N ILE A 134 -12.71 -4.78 -12.52
CA ILE A 134 -13.85 -5.56 -12.02
C ILE A 134 -14.66 -6.05 -13.20
N ASP A 135 -14.83 -7.37 -13.33
CA ASP A 135 -15.64 -8.01 -14.38
C ASP A 135 -16.70 -8.97 -13.82
N VAL A 136 -17.22 -8.65 -12.64
CA VAL A 136 -18.11 -9.47 -11.80
C VAL A 136 -19.30 -10.09 -12.55
N ARG A 137 -19.79 -9.47 -13.62
CA ARG A 137 -20.97 -9.94 -14.38
C ARG A 137 -20.62 -10.78 -15.61
N SER A 138 -19.43 -10.59 -16.17
CA SER A 138 -19.05 -11.29 -17.39
C SER A 138 -17.55 -11.15 -17.65
N SER A 139 -16.87 -12.26 -17.82
CA SER A 139 -15.46 -12.33 -18.23
C SER A 139 -15.22 -12.10 -19.72
N ALA A 140 -16.27 -11.98 -20.53
CA ALA A 140 -16.15 -11.91 -22.00
C ALA A 140 -15.36 -10.66 -22.48
N GLY A 141 -15.29 -9.60 -21.68
CA GLY A 141 -14.55 -8.38 -21.98
C GLY A 141 -13.21 -8.22 -21.23
N ALA A 142 -12.71 -9.25 -20.56
CA ALA A 142 -11.52 -9.16 -19.72
C ALA A 142 -10.27 -8.67 -20.48
N ASN A 143 -10.04 -9.17 -21.71
CA ASN A 143 -8.93 -8.70 -22.53
C ASN A 143 -9.05 -7.24 -22.91
N ASP A 144 -10.21 -6.80 -23.41
CA ASP A 144 -10.44 -5.41 -23.80
C ASP A 144 -10.31 -4.46 -22.59
N MET A 145 -10.71 -4.93 -21.40
CA MET A 145 -10.58 -4.19 -20.16
C MET A 145 -9.11 -3.96 -19.80
N VAL A 146 -8.28 -5.01 -19.86
CA VAL A 146 -6.83 -4.93 -19.62
C VAL A 146 -6.16 -4.03 -20.66
N ASP A 147 -6.44 -4.21 -21.95
CA ASP A 147 -5.87 -3.39 -23.02
C ASP A 147 -6.22 -1.90 -22.85
N ARG A 148 -7.46 -1.60 -22.49
CA ARG A 148 -7.90 -0.23 -22.19
C ARG A 148 -7.17 0.34 -20.96
N ALA A 149 -7.04 -0.42 -19.89
CA ALA A 149 -6.31 0.02 -18.70
C ALA A 149 -4.86 0.37 -19.03
N LEU A 150 -4.17 -0.48 -19.79
CA LEU A 150 -2.79 -0.26 -20.22
C LEU A 150 -2.62 1.00 -21.09
N GLN A 151 -3.64 1.35 -21.90
CA GLN A 151 -3.62 2.58 -22.69
C GLN A 151 -3.79 3.85 -21.82
N LEU A 152 -4.47 3.73 -20.67
CA LEU A 152 -4.72 4.85 -19.76
C LEU A 152 -3.59 5.06 -18.75
N LEU A 153 -2.87 3.99 -18.41
CA LEU A 153 -1.66 4.06 -17.60
C LEU A 153 -0.54 4.71 -18.42
N ARG A 154 0.19 5.66 -17.83
CA ARG A 154 1.21 6.43 -18.56
C ARG A 154 2.42 5.58 -18.90
N PRO A 155 2.87 5.53 -20.18
CA PRO A 155 4.09 4.82 -20.54
C PRO A 155 5.31 5.42 -19.82
N GLY A 156 6.14 4.57 -19.21
CA GLY A 156 7.39 4.98 -18.56
C GLY A 156 7.25 5.41 -17.10
N GLU A 157 6.04 5.48 -16.57
CA GLU A 157 5.78 5.59 -15.11
C GLU A 157 5.61 4.21 -14.50
N ASP A 158 5.92 4.09 -13.20
CA ASP A 158 5.64 2.87 -12.44
C ASP A 158 4.13 2.64 -12.41
N SER A 159 3.68 1.52 -12.93
CA SER A 159 2.25 1.22 -13.08
C SER A 159 1.95 -0.24 -12.87
N GLY A 160 0.68 -0.55 -12.66
CA GLY A 160 0.21 -1.90 -12.42
C GLY A 160 -1.25 -2.11 -12.74
N LEU A 161 -1.65 -3.37 -12.67
CA LEU A 161 -3.03 -3.80 -12.79
C LEU A 161 -3.49 -4.41 -11.47
N SER A 162 -4.71 -4.09 -11.10
CA SER A 162 -5.36 -4.61 -9.89
C SER A 162 -6.67 -5.31 -10.29
N PRO A 163 -6.67 -6.60 -10.66
CA PRO A 163 -7.92 -7.36 -10.56
C PRO A 163 -8.36 -7.30 -9.11
N HIS A 164 -9.48 -6.59 -8.84
CA HIS A 164 -9.86 -6.07 -7.52
C HIS A 164 -9.76 -7.12 -6.41
N ALA A 165 -10.55 -8.19 -6.50
CA ALA A 165 -10.56 -9.29 -5.54
C ALA A 165 -11.11 -10.56 -6.20
N PRO A 166 -10.83 -11.78 -5.70
CA PRO A 166 -11.36 -13.02 -6.28
C PRO A 166 -12.88 -13.07 -6.41
N PHE A 167 -13.58 -12.34 -5.58
CA PHE A 167 -15.05 -12.32 -5.63
C PHE A 167 -15.64 -11.33 -6.66
N THR A 168 -14.85 -10.43 -7.24
CA THR A 168 -15.28 -9.44 -8.24
C THR A 168 -14.50 -9.52 -9.55
N ALA A 169 -13.41 -10.24 -9.58
CA ALA A 169 -12.56 -10.44 -10.75
C ALA A 169 -12.58 -11.92 -11.17
N SER A 170 -12.88 -12.17 -12.45
CA SER A 170 -12.93 -13.52 -12.99
C SER A 170 -11.53 -14.14 -13.12
N ARG A 171 -11.46 -15.47 -13.18
CA ARG A 171 -10.23 -16.21 -13.52
C ARG A 171 -9.61 -15.72 -14.82
N GLU A 172 -10.42 -15.36 -15.81
CA GLU A 172 -9.95 -14.84 -17.09
C GLU A 172 -9.28 -13.48 -16.93
N LEU A 173 -9.86 -12.58 -16.11
CA LEU A 173 -9.27 -11.28 -15.84
C LEU A 173 -7.89 -11.41 -15.14
N TYR A 174 -7.80 -12.28 -14.14
CA TYR A 174 -6.50 -12.59 -13.49
C TYR A 174 -5.47 -13.11 -14.51
N ARG A 175 -5.88 -13.99 -15.41
CA ARG A 175 -5.01 -14.56 -16.46
C ARG A 175 -4.53 -13.49 -17.44
N GLN A 176 -5.41 -12.56 -17.85
CA GLN A 176 -5.05 -11.46 -18.75
C GLN A 176 -4.09 -10.48 -18.07
N CYS A 177 -4.34 -10.11 -16.82
CA CYS A 177 -3.44 -9.24 -16.04
C CYS A 177 -2.05 -9.89 -15.87
N ALA A 178 -1.99 -11.16 -15.52
CA ALA A 178 -0.73 -11.90 -15.39
C ALA A 178 0.00 -12.04 -16.74
N GLY A 179 -0.72 -12.21 -17.84
CA GLY A 179 -0.16 -12.21 -19.19
C GLY A 179 0.50 -10.88 -19.53
N ALA A 180 -0.19 -9.77 -19.30
CA ALA A 180 0.34 -8.43 -19.53
C ALA A 180 1.62 -8.16 -18.71
N ALA A 181 1.63 -8.56 -17.44
CA ALA A 181 2.82 -8.41 -16.58
C ALA A 181 3.98 -9.33 -17.00
N LYS A 182 3.71 -10.46 -17.64
CA LYS A 182 4.75 -11.31 -18.21
C LYS A 182 5.39 -10.67 -19.45
N ASP A 183 4.60 -9.96 -20.24
CA ASP A 183 5.06 -9.26 -21.44
C ASP A 183 5.80 -7.95 -21.12
N ASP A 184 5.42 -7.24 -20.02
CA ASP A 184 6.16 -6.09 -19.48
C ASP A 184 6.50 -6.34 -17.99
N PRO A 185 7.73 -6.78 -17.65
CA PRO A 185 8.13 -7.05 -16.26
C PRO A 185 8.15 -5.83 -15.32
N ARG A 186 7.96 -4.61 -15.84
CA ARG A 186 7.81 -3.40 -15.01
C ARG A 186 6.38 -3.23 -14.53
N LEU A 187 5.41 -3.88 -15.18
CA LEU A 187 4.01 -3.84 -14.81
C LEU A 187 3.80 -4.65 -13.53
N ARG A 188 3.28 -4.01 -12.50
CA ARG A 188 3.02 -4.62 -11.19
C ARG A 188 1.62 -5.22 -11.14
N LEU A 189 1.45 -6.22 -10.29
CA LEU A 189 0.16 -6.85 -10.03
C LEU A 189 -0.20 -6.71 -8.55
N THR A 190 -1.45 -6.32 -8.27
CA THR A 190 -1.98 -6.29 -6.90
C THR A 190 -3.41 -6.81 -6.87
N THR A 191 -3.85 -7.28 -5.71
CA THR A 191 -5.24 -7.71 -5.50
C THR A 191 -5.58 -7.72 -4.02
N HIS A 192 -6.83 -7.44 -3.65
CA HIS A 192 -7.36 -7.70 -2.32
C HIS A 192 -7.64 -9.19 -2.17
N LEU A 193 -7.26 -9.77 -1.05
CA LEU A 193 -7.39 -11.22 -0.85
C LEU A 193 -7.65 -11.57 0.61
N ALA A 194 -8.63 -12.42 0.81
CA ALA A 194 -8.99 -12.96 2.13
C ALA A 194 -9.16 -11.85 3.17
N GLU A 195 -9.82 -10.78 2.77
CA GLU A 195 -9.98 -9.58 3.59
C GLU A 195 -10.97 -9.81 4.73
N SER A 196 -12.10 -10.46 4.46
CA SER A 196 -13.23 -10.51 5.38
C SER A 196 -13.80 -11.91 5.59
N ARG A 197 -14.53 -12.06 6.69
CA ARG A 197 -15.31 -13.29 6.97
C ARG A 197 -16.37 -13.55 5.91
N ASP A 198 -16.92 -12.50 5.29
CA ASP A 198 -17.91 -12.64 4.23
C ASP A 198 -17.28 -13.25 2.97
N GLU A 199 -16.04 -12.84 2.64
CA GLU A 199 -15.27 -13.45 1.56
C GLU A 199 -14.92 -14.92 1.86
N MET A 200 -14.53 -15.21 3.11
CA MET A 200 -14.29 -16.58 3.55
C MET A 200 -15.55 -17.44 3.44
N ALA A 201 -16.69 -16.95 3.88
CA ALA A 201 -17.97 -17.68 3.80
C ALA A 201 -18.39 -17.91 2.35
N LEU A 202 -18.20 -16.92 1.48
CA LEU A 202 -18.46 -17.02 0.05
C LEU A 202 -17.70 -18.20 -0.58
N PHE A 203 -16.38 -18.23 -0.43
CA PHE A 203 -15.55 -19.23 -1.11
C PHE A 203 -15.53 -20.59 -0.41
N ARG A 204 -15.54 -20.62 0.93
CA ARG A 204 -15.47 -21.87 1.68
C ARG A 204 -16.83 -22.54 1.80
N ASP A 205 -17.86 -21.78 2.12
CA ASP A 205 -19.17 -22.30 2.49
C ASP A 205 -20.20 -22.19 1.35
N GLY A 206 -19.92 -21.37 0.31
CA GLY A 206 -20.88 -21.06 -0.76
C GLY A 206 -22.14 -20.38 -0.24
N ALA A 207 -22.00 -19.50 0.76
CA ALA A 207 -23.10 -18.88 1.48
C ALA A 207 -22.69 -17.54 2.09
N GLY A 208 -23.65 -16.84 2.68
CA GLY A 208 -23.43 -15.61 3.43
C GLY A 208 -23.81 -14.34 2.67
N PRO A 209 -23.75 -13.17 3.35
CA PRO A 209 -24.23 -11.92 2.77
C PRO A 209 -23.58 -11.56 1.44
N LEU A 210 -22.27 -11.79 1.32
CA LEU A 210 -21.52 -11.50 0.09
C LEU A 210 -21.92 -12.46 -1.05
N TYR A 211 -22.19 -13.74 -0.72
CA TYR A 211 -22.69 -14.70 -1.68
C TYR A 211 -24.04 -14.26 -2.26
N ASP A 212 -25.01 -13.92 -1.39
CA ASP A 212 -26.35 -13.51 -1.79
C ASP A 212 -26.30 -12.22 -2.65
N PHE A 213 -25.47 -11.27 -2.24
CA PHE A 213 -25.28 -10.01 -2.98
C PHE A 213 -24.72 -10.24 -4.38
N LEU A 214 -23.66 -11.04 -4.51
CA LEU A 214 -23.01 -11.30 -5.79
C LEU A 214 -23.88 -12.17 -6.72
N GLN A 215 -24.60 -13.13 -6.17
CA GLN A 215 -25.58 -13.92 -6.91
C GLN A 215 -26.69 -13.02 -7.49
N ALA A 216 -27.18 -12.06 -6.69
CA ALA A 216 -28.18 -11.10 -7.14
C ALA A 216 -27.66 -10.15 -8.24
N LEU A 217 -26.34 -9.89 -8.27
CA LEU A 217 -25.68 -9.13 -9.34
C LEU A 217 -25.49 -9.95 -10.63
N GLY A 218 -25.73 -11.26 -10.60
CA GLY A 218 -25.56 -12.16 -11.73
C GLY A 218 -24.13 -12.69 -11.90
N ARG A 219 -23.30 -12.68 -10.82
CA ARG A 219 -21.99 -13.35 -10.83
C ARG A 219 -22.16 -14.85 -11.02
N ASP A 220 -21.26 -15.47 -11.79
CA ASP A 220 -21.15 -16.93 -11.83
C ASP A 220 -20.62 -17.43 -10.48
N MET A 221 -21.45 -18.19 -9.78
CA MET A 221 -21.15 -18.70 -8.43
C MET A 221 -20.56 -20.12 -8.45
N SER A 222 -20.22 -20.66 -9.62
CA SER A 222 -19.75 -22.05 -9.76
C SER A 222 -18.39 -22.32 -9.11
N ASP A 223 -17.62 -21.29 -8.81
CA ASP A 223 -16.33 -21.33 -8.13
C ASP A 223 -16.43 -21.14 -6.60
N CYS A 224 -17.65 -20.94 -6.09
CA CYS A 224 -17.91 -20.74 -4.67
C CYS A 224 -18.20 -22.05 -3.96
N GLY A 225 -17.80 -22.13 -2.69
CA GLY A 225 -17.95 -23.32 -1.85
C GLY A 225 -16.81 -24.32 -2.03
N GLY A 226 -16.31 -24.83 -0.90
CA GLY A 226 -15.34 -25.93 -0.86
C GLY A 226 -13.85 -25.52 -0.85
N GLN A 227 -13.50 -24.25 -0.96
CA GLN A 227 -12.11 -23.75 -0.82
C GLN A 227 -12.07 -22.39 -0.15
N THR A 228 -10.91 -22.03 0.43
CA THR A 228 -10.70 -20.68 0.98
C THR A 228 -10.43 -19.68 -0.14
N PRO A 229 -10.59 -18.35 0.11
CA PRO A 229 -10.20 -17.32 -0.85
C PRO A 229 -8.75 -17.48 -1.33
N LEU A 230 -7.83 -17.76 -0.40
CA LEU A 230 -6.43 -17.98 -0.73
C LEU A 230 -6.23 -19.22 -1.63
N ALA A 231 -6.88 -20.33 -1.32
CA ALA A 231 -6.78 -21.54 -2.13
C ALA A 231 -7.37 -21.31 -3.55
N HIS A 232 -8.48 -20.57 -3.62
CA HIS A 232 -9.07 -20.16 -4.88
C HIS A 232 -8.10 -19.31 -5.72
N PHE A 233 -7.53 -18.26 -5.11
CA PHE A 233 -6.55 -17.37 -5.75
C PHE A 233 -5.35 -18.17 -6.29
N LEU A 234 -4.70 -18.98 -5.44
CA LEU A 234 -3.53 -19.78 -5.83
C LEU A 234 -3.82 -20.83 -6.92
N SER A 235 -5.07 -21.25 -7.05
CA SER A 235 -5.50 -22.14 -8.15
C SER A 235 -5.80 -21.39 -9.46
N THR A 236 -5.92 -20.07 -9.39
CA THR A 236 -6.34 -19.19 -10.47
C THR A 236 -5.15 -18.55 -11.18
N VAL A 237 -4.13 -18.13 -10.41
CA VAL A 237 -2.99 -17.37 -10.92
C VAL A 237 -1.74 -18.24 -11.12
N ASP A 238 -0.81 -17.74 -11.93
CA ASP A 238 0.55 -18.26 -11.96
C ASP A 238 1.29 -17.74 -10.69
N ILE A 239 1.53 -18.64 -9.75
CA ILE A 239 2.15 -18.33 -8.45
C ILE A 239 3.63 -17.90 -8.57
N ALA A 240 4.26 -18.04 -9.73
CA ALA A 240 5.61 -17.57 -10.00
C ALA A 240 5.65 -16.07 -10.33
N GLN A 241 4.52 -15.47 -10.75
CA GLN A 241 4.41 -14.04 -10.97
C GLN A 241 4.44 -13.30 -9.63
N PRO A 242 5.15 -12.15 -9.56
CA PRO A 242 5.15 -11.34 -8.35
C PRO A 242 3.79 -10.62 -8.19
N TRP A 243 3.17 -10.83 -7.03
CA TRP A 243 1.93 -10.17 -6.64
C TRP A 243 2.12 -9.34 -5.37
N LEU A 244 1.43 -8.22 -5.29
CA LEU A 244 1.22 -7.49 -4.06
C LEU A 244 -0.18 -7.85 -3.53
N VAL A 245 -0.22 -8.67 -2.50
CA VAL A 245 -1.47 -9.17 -1.91
C VAL A 245 -1.86 -8.28 -0.74
N VAL A 246 -3.04 -7.68 -0.81
CA VAL A 246 -3.53 -6.77 0.22
C VAL A 246 -4.44 -7.52 1.20
N HIS A 247 -4.34 -7.18 2.47
CA HIS A 247 -5.06 -7.69 3.64
C HIS A 247 -4.59 -9.06 4.11
N LEU A 248 -5.01 -10.14 3.48
CA LEU A 248 -4.74 -11.53 3.90
C LEU A 248 -5.07 -11.78 5.40
N ASN A 249 -6.23 -11.28 5.83
CA ASN A 249 -6.68 -11.32 7.22
C ASN A 249 -7.26 -12.68 7.62
N GLU A 250 -8.09 -13.25 6.73
CA GLU A 250 -8.84 -14.49 6.99
C GLU A 250 -8.10 -15.70 6.41
N VAL A 251 -7.17 -16.27 7.19
CA VAL A 251 -6.30 -17.38 6.79
C VAL A 251 -6.46 -18.55 7.75
N THR A 252 -6.68 -19.74 7.21
CA THR A 252 -6.87 -20.99 7.98
C THR A 252 -5.55 -21.76 8.13
N ASP A 253 -5.54 -22.79 9.00
CA ASP A 253 -4.37 -23.68 9.13
C ASP A 253 -4.05 -24.42 7.83
N SER A 254 -5.07 -24.78 7.04
CA SER A 254 -4.87 -25.38 5.72
C SER A 254 -4.23 -24.40 4.73
N ASP A 255 -4.55 -23.11 4.83
CA ASP A 255 -3.92 -22.08 4.00
C ASP A 255 -2.44 -21.91 4.35
N PHE A 256 -2.07 -21.93 5.63
CA PHE A 256 -0.66 -21.90 6.02
C PHE A 256 0.11 -23.12 5.51
N GLN A 257 -0.50 -24.30 5.50
CA GLN A 257 0.11 -25.49 4.89
C GLN A 257 0.25 -25.33 3.38
N LEU A 258 -0.73 -24.69 2.73
CA LEU A 258 -0.70 -24.41 1.30
C LEU A 258 0.42 -23.42 0.97
N LEU A 259 0.53 -22.30 1.70
CA LEU A 259 1.61 -21.31 1.55
C LEU A 259 2.99 -21.92 1.74
N ALA A 260 3.18 -22.74 2.78
CA ALA A 260 4.44 -23.40 3.05
C ALA A 260 4.89 -24.35 1.92
N ARG A 261 3.92 -25.00 1.24
CA ARG A 261 4.19 -25.94 0.15
C ARG A 261 4.39 -25.24 -1.20
N SER A 262 3.50 -24.29 -1.53
CA SER A 262 3.49 -23.64 -2.84
C SER A 262 4.52 -22.52 -2.96
N ARG A 263 4.84 -21.85 -1.85
CA ARG A 263 5.77 -20.70 -1.79
C ARG A 263 5.50 -19.70 -2.91
N PRO A 264 4.29 -19.12 -2.95
CA PRO A 264 3.94 -18.18 -3.99
C PRO A 264 4.83 -16.94 -3.91
N ASN A 265 5.12 -16.36 -5.08
CA ASN A 265 5.90 -15.14 -5.18
C ASN A 265 4.99 -13.93 -4.95
N PHE A 266 4.74 -13.56 -3.70
CA PHE A 266 4.02 -12.34 -3.37
C PHE A 266 4.52 -11.67 -2.09
N ASP A 267 4.37 -10.35 -2.05
CA ASP A 267 4.49 -9.51 -0.86
C ASP A 267 3.10 -9.22 -0.30
N ILE A 268 3.03 -8.87 0.99
CA ILE A 268 1.76 -8.64 1.69
C ILE A 268 1.69 -7.18 2.12
N VAL A 269 0.53 -6.55 1.93
CA VAL A 269 0.24 -5.24 2.52
C VAL A 269 -0.81 -5.39 3.60
N HIS A 270 -0.48 -4.99 4.80
CA HIS A 270 -1.42 -4.88 5.91
C HIS A 270 -1.84 -3.42 6.11
N CYS A 271 -3.13 -3.18 6.37
CA CYS A 271 -3.72 -1.87 6.63
C CYS A 271 -4.31 -1.83 8.04
N PRO A 272 -3.51 -1.55 9.09
CA PRO A 272 -3.88 -1.75 10.49
C PRO A 272 -5.16 -1.01 10.90
N ARG A 273 -5.32 0.25 10.50
CA ARG A 273 -6.47 1.07 10.91
C ARG A 273 -7.75 0.68 10.17
N SER A 274 -7.65 0.35 8.88
CA SER A 274 -8.76 -0.22 8.11
C SER A 274 -9.16 -1.58 8.69
N HIS A 275 -8.20 -2.44 9.03
CA HIS A 275 -8.41 -3.70 9.72
C HIS A 275 -9.21 -3.52 11.03
N ARG A 276 -8.83 -2.55 11.86
CA ARG A 276 -9.55 -2.19 13.08
C ARG A 276 -10.96 -1.66 12.79
N PHE A 277 -11.10 -0.81 11.75
CA PHE A 277 -12.38 -0.23 11.35
C PHE A 277 -13.43 -1.31 11.07
N PHE A 278 -13.04 -2.38 10.40
CA PHE A 278 -13.93 -3.51 10.09
C PHE A 278 -14.05 -4.52 11.24
N GLY A 279 -13.16 -4.49 12.22
CA GLY A 279 -13.13 -5.48 13.31
C GLY A 279 -12.83 -6.90 12.81
N HIS A 280 -11.90 -7.01 11.87
CA HIS A 280 -11.44 -8.30 11.33
C HIS A 280 -10.80 -9.19 12.40
N THR A 281 -10.65 -10.47 12.12
CA THR A 281 -9.88 -11.42 12.95
C THR A 281 -8.43 -10.96 13.04
N ALA A 282 -7.72 -11.34 14.13
CA ALA A 282 -6.34 -10.93 14.34
C ALA A 282 -5.47 -11.31 13.14
N PHE A 283 -4.77 -10.32 12.57
CA PHE A 283 -3.85 -10.51 11.46
C PHE A 283 -2.74 -11.50 11.84
N PRO A 284 -2.48 -12.54 11.07
CA PRO A 284 -1.58 -13.62 11.46
C PRO A 284 -0.09 -13.31 11.21
N PHE A 285 0.36 -12.11 11.61
CA PHE A 285 1.68 -11.52 11.34
C PHE A 285 2.83 -12.52 11.58
N ALA A 286 2.96 -13.05 12.81
CA ALA A 286 4.08 -13.91 13.18
C ALA A 286 4.17 -15.19 12.32
N ARG A 287 3.01 -15.74 11.91
CA ARG A 287 2.97 -16.95 11.07
C ARG A 287 3.40 -16.64 9.62
N LEU A 288 3.00 -15.49 9.09
CA LEU A 288 3.41 -15.05 7.75
C LEU A 288 4.90 -14.71 7.70
N CYS A 289 5.43 -13.98 8.70
CA CYS A 289 6.86 -13.75 8.85
C CYS A 289 7.67 -15.05 8.96
N ALA A 290 7.18 -16.03 9.71
CA ALA A 290 7.84 -17.35 9.84
C ALA A 290 7.91 -18.11 8.51
N LEU A 291 7.05 -17.83 7.56
CA LEU A 291 7.10 -18.35 6.19
C LEU A 291 8.01 -17.54 5.26
N GLY A 292 8.54 -16.41 5.72
CA GLY A 292 9.46 -15.55 4.98
C GLY A 292 8.79 -14.53 4.07
N PHE A 293 7.49 -14.25 4.24
CA PHE A 293 6.82 -13.20 3.48
C PHE A 293 7.29 -11.82 3.92
N ASN A 294 7.53 -10.95 2.96
CA ASN A 294 7.71 -9.52 3.19
C ASN A 294 6.34 -8.88 3.47
N ILE A 295 6.26 -8.09 4.55
CA ILE A 295 5.01 -7.44 4.97
C ILE A 295 5.25 -5.94 5.06
N SER A 296 4.47 -5.18 4.34
CA SER A 296 4.48 -3.71 4.34
C SER A 296 3.16 -3.13 4.83
N LEU A 297 3.14 -1.82 5.10
CA LEU A 297 1.96 -1.11 5.57
C LEU A 297 1.31 -0.28 4.45
N GLY A 298 -0.01 -0.18 4.52
CA GLY A 298 -0.82 0.71 3.71
C GLY A 298 -1.93 1.38 4.51
N THR A 299 -2.49 2.46 4.00
CA THR A 299 -3.59 3.17 4.67
C THR A 299 -4.97 2.69 4.25
N ASP A 300 -5.06 1.98 3.12
CA ASP A 300 -6.34 1.74 2.46
C ASP A 300 -7.05 3.06 2.10
N SER A 301 -8.37 3.06 1.92
CA SER A 301 -9.15 4.25 1.59
C SER A 301 -9.60 5.03 2.83
N LEU A 302 -9.88 6.34 2.67
CA LEU A 302 -10.49 7.13 3.73
C LEU A 302 -11.99 6.83 3.92
N ALA A 303 -12.54 5.89 3.17
CA ALA A 303 -13.85 5.30 3.46
C ALA A 303 -13.81 4.36 4.67
N SER A 304 -12.63 3.81 5.02
CA SER A 304 -12.37 2.94 6.17
C SER A 304 -11.28 3.46 7.11
N ASN A 305 -10.79 4.70 6.89
CA ASN A 305 -9.72 5.29 7.67
C ASN A 305 -10.00 6.77 8.01
N GLN A 306 -9.22 7.35 8.91
CA GLN A 306 -9.39 8.73 9.40
C GLN A 306 -8.49 9.74 8.69
N ASP A 307 -7.28 9.34 8.31
CA ASP A 307 -6.28 10.12 7.60
C ASP A 307 -5.28 9.20 6.88
N LEU A 308 -4.39 9.79 6.05
CA LEU A 308 -3.36 9.07 5.30
C LEU A 308 -2.00 9.02 6.01
N SER A 309 -1.98 9.10 7.33
CA SER A 309 -0.75 9.08 8.14
C SER A 309 -0.17 7.67 8.28
N MET A 310 0.98 7.42 7.65
CA MET A 310 1.72 6.17 7.86
C MET A 310 2.26 6.03 9.31
N PHE A 311 2.52 7.13 10.00
CA PHE A 311 2.83 7.08 11.44
C PHE A 311 1.65 6.53 12.25
N ALA A 312 0.42 6.91 11.90
CA ALA A 312 -0.77 6.38 12.56
C ALA A 312 -0.97 4.88 12.26
N GLU A 313 -0.63 4.40 11.06
CA GLU A 313 -0.63 2.97 10.74
C GLU A 313 0.43 2.21 11.56
N MET A 314 1.64 2.75 11.68
CA MET A 314 2.69 2.16 12.52
C MET A 314 2.29 2.06 13.99
N ARG A 315 1.71 3.12 14.57
CA ARG A 315 1.20 3.09 15.95
C ARG A 315 0.08 2.07 16.14
N GLU A 316 -0.85 2.01 15.20
CA GLU A 316 -1.93 1.02 15.24
C GLU A 316 -1.38 -0.40 15.17
N PHE A 317 -0.42 -0.65 14.28
CA PHE A 317 0.26 -1.93 14.17
C PHE A 317 0.96 -2.30 15.49
N GLN A 318 1.75 -1.38 16.06
CA GLN A 318 2.44 -1.60 17.32
C GLN A 318 1.48 -1.94 18.47
N SER A 319 0.30 -1.30 18.51
CA SER A 319 -0.71 -1.56 19.54
C SER A 319 -1.24 -3.00 19.50
N HIS A 320 -1.31 -3.61 18.32
CA HIS A 320 -1.72 -5.01 18.12
C HIS A 320 -0.57 -6.00 18.29
N PHE A 321 0.65 -5.57 17.98
CA PHE A 321 1.86 -6.39 18.00
C PHE A 321 2.98 -5.74 18.84
N PRO A 322 2.78 -5.58 20.17
CA PRO A 322 3.73 -4.88 21.03
C PRO A 322 5.08 -5.60 21.20
N GLY A 323 5.19 -6.83 20.73
CA GLY A 323 6.44 -7.58 20.74
C GLY A 323 7.28 -7.45 19.46
N VAL A 324 6.80 -6.71 18.45
CA VAL A 324 7.55 -6.41 17.22
C VAL A 324 8.45 -5.21 17.49
N ALA A 325 9.72 -5.29 17.10
CA ALA A 325 10.66 -4.21 17.31
C ALA A 325 10.26 -2.95 16.50
N PRO A 326 10.35 -1.73 17.07
CA PRO A 326 10.01 -0.50 16.36
C PRO A 326 10.78 -0.31 15.06
N GLU A 327 12.02 -0.78 14.96
CA GLU A 327 12.81 -0.79 13.73
C GLU A 327 12.17 -1.64 12.62
N GLU A 328 11.59 -2.79 12.97
CA GLU A 328 10.87 -3.64 12.02
C GLU A 328 9.59 -2.94 11.55
N ILE A 329 8.87 -2.28 12.45
CA ILE A 329 7.66 -1.53 12.10
C ILE A 329 8.00 -0.36 11.15
N LEU A 330 9.09 0.37 11.41
CA LEU A 330 9.56 1.43 10.51
C LEU A 330 9.97 0.87 9.15
N ALA A 331 10.61 -0.31 9.12
CA ALA A 331 10.99 -0.98 7.87
C ALA A 331 9.77 -1.31 7.01
N MET A 332 8.64 -1.73 7.62
CA MET A 332 7.38 -2.00 6.92
C MET A 332 6.79 -0.78 6.21
N ALA A 333 7.12 0.43 6.65
CA ALA A 333 6.70 1.70 6.02
C ALA A 333 7.81 2.36 5.20
N THR A 334 8.97 1.72 5.04
CA THR A 334 10.14 2.25 4.30
C THR A 334 10.78 1.17 3.42
N GLY A 335 11.79 0.45 3.90
CA GLY A 335 12.57 -0.53 3.13
C GLY A 335 11.75 -1.70 2.59
N ASP A 336 10.88 -2.27 3.41
CA ASP A 336 10.04 -3.42 3.03
C ASP A 336 8.95 -3.01 2.04
N ALA A 337 8.36 -1.81 2.24
CA ALA A 337 7.43 -1.22 1.28
C ALA A 337 8.11 -0.88 -0.06
N ALA A 338 9.35 -0.37 -0.04
CA ALA A 338 10.13 -0.15 -1.25
C ALA A 338 10.40 -1.46 -1.99
N ALA A 339 10.69 -2.55 -1.25
CA ALA A 339 10.89 -3.88 -1.84
C ALA A 339 9.61 -4.41 -2.48
N ALA A 340 8.48 -4.32 -1.77
CA ALA A 340 7.17 -4.75 -2.25
C ALA A 340 6.76 -4.03 -3.55
N LEU A 341 7.11 -2.74 -3.68
CA LEU A 341 6.88 -1.96 -4.90
C LEU A 341 8.00 -2.08 -5.94
N GLY A 342 9.06 -2.87 -5.67
CA GLY A 342 10.22 -3.04 -6.55
C GLY A 342 11.03 -1.76 -6.76
N GLN A 343 11.03 -0.87 -5.78
CA GLN A 343 11.69 0.44 -5.82
C GLN A 343 12.89 0.54 -4.85
N SER A 344 13.40 -0.58 -4.35
CA SER A 344 14.51 -0.63 -3.36
C SER A 344 15.80 0.03 -3.85
N GLU A 345 16.02 0.14 -5.17
CA GLU A 345 17.19 0.82 -5.73
C GLU A 345 17.16 2.35 -5.53
N GLY A 346 15.97 2.91 -5.30
CA GLY A 346 15.76 4.35 -5.17
C GLY A 346 15.19 4.81 -3.85
N LEU A 347 14.48 3.97 -3.13
CA LEU A 347 13.66 4.36 -1.97
C LEU A 347 13.85 3.45 -0.75
N GLY A 348 13.39 3.93 0.39
CA GLY A 348 13.27 3.18 1.63
C GLY A 348 14.52 3.22 2.53
N ARG A 349 15.60 3.88 2.12
CA ARG A 349 16.86 3.94 2.87
C ARG A 349 17.53 5.31 2.79
N VAL A 350 18.32 5.66 3.79
CA VAL A 350 19.25 6.78 3.72
C VAL A 350 20.61 6.24 3.33
N ALA A 351 20.85 6.10 2.03
CA ALA A 351 22.09 5.54 1.48
C ALA A 351 22.48 6.21 0.17
N ARG A 352 23.76 6.17 -0.18
CA ARG A 352 24.26 6.69 -1.46
C ARG A 352 23.53 6.06 -2.65
N GLY A 353 23.14 6.87 -3.61
CA GLY A 353 22.41 6.46 -4.81
C GLY A 353 20.89 6.47 -4.66
N GLN A 354 20.37 6.44 -3.44
CA GLN A 354 18.93 6.56 -3.17
C GLN A 354 18.44 7.97 -3.50
N PHE A 355 17.13 8.13 -3.72
CA PHE A 355 16.54 9.46 -3.84
C PHE A 355 16.66 10.24 -2.53
N GLY A 356 16.81 11.56 -2.66
CA GLY A 356 16.86 12.48 -1.52
C GLY A 356 15.47 12.80 -0.94
N ASP A 357 14.50 11.92 -1.12
CA ASP A 357 13.14 12.06 -0.59
C ASP A 357 13.16 11.71 0.91
N LEU A 358 13.56 12.67 1.73
CA LEU A 358 13.80 12.53 3.16
C LEU A 358 12.77 13.31 3.96
N ILE A 359 12.53 12.85 5.19
CA ILE A 359 11.74 13.55 6.20
C ILE A 359 12.53 13.69 7.48
N ALA A 360 12.16 14.66 8.33
CA ALA A 360 12.73 14.76 9.65
C ALA A 360 11.64 14.86 10.70
N VAL A 361 11.83 14.17 11.82
CA VAL A 361 10.93 14.19 12.97
C VAL A 361 11.68 14.70 14.21
N PRO A 362 11.04 15.51 15.06
CA PRO A 362 11.65 15.97 16.31
C PRO A 362 12.01 14.79 17.21
N PHE A 363 13.19 14.86 17.81
CA PHE A 363 13.61 13.87 18.80
C PHE A 363 14.56 14.49 19.81
N GLU A 364 14.18 14.41 21.07
CA GLU A 364 15.00 14.77 22.22
C GLU A 364 14.96 13.60 23.21
N GLY A 365 15.99 12.78 23.20
CA GLY A 365 16.01 11.61 24.08
C GLY A 365 17.27 10.77 23.94
N PRO A 366 17.43 9.73 24.77
CA PRO A 366 18.50 8.78 24.62
C PRO A 366 18.34 7.95 23.36
N ARG A 367 19.47 7.57 22.78
CA ARG A 367 19.52 6.88 21.48
C ARG A 367 18.74 5.55 21.47
N GLU A 368 18.66 4.87 22.60
CA GLU A 368 17.93 3.63 22.78
C GLU A 368 16.42 3.78 22.53
N ASP A 369 15.84 4.95 22.78
CA ASP A 369 14.42 5.24 22.61
C ASP A 369 14.06 5.76 21.21
N LEU A 370 15.05 5.91 20.32
CA LEU A 370 14.92 6.57 19.02
C LEU A 370 13.79 5.96 18.18
N PHE A 371 13.78 4.64 18.01
CA PHE A 371 12.82 3.98 17.13
C PHE A 371 11.42 3.93 17.74
N ASP A 372 11.33 3.79 19.07
CA ASP A 372 10.06 3.92 19.80
C ASP A 372 9.46 5.31 19.58
N ALA A 373 10.28 6.36 19.68
CA ALA A 373 9.85 7.73 19.46
C ALA A 373 9.39 7.98 18.01
N ILE A 374 10.09 7.40 17.02
CA ILE A 374 9.69 7.49 15.61
C ILE A 374 8.34 6.83 15.39
N VAL A 375 8.14 5.60 15.86
CA VAL A 375 6.86 4.88 15.70
C VAL A 375 5.74 5.56 16.47
N ALA A 376 6.03 6.10 17.66
CA ALA A 376 5.06 6.83 18.48
C ALA A 376 4.77 8.25 17.98
N PHE A 377 5.50 8.77 16.99
CA PHE A 377 5.37 10.16 16.55
C PHE A 377 3.94 10.49 16.11
N GLU A 378 3.43 11.60 16.66
CA GLU A 378 2.15 12.19 16.32
C GLU A 378 2.39 13.60 15.76
N GLY A 379 1.96 13.83 14.53
CA GLY A 379 2.10 15.15 13.92
C GLY A 379 2.53 15.08 12.46
N GLU A 380 3.09 16.19 12.00
CA GLU A 380 3.57 16.37 10.64
C GLU A 380 5.10 16.49 10.67
N PRO A 381 5.83 15.60 10.00
CA PRO A 381 7.28 15.71 9.93
C PRO A 381 7.70 16.87 9.03
N LEU A 382 8.93 17.32 9.14
CA LEU A 382 9.50 18.20 8.13
C LEU A 382 9.65 17.44 6.82
N VAL A 383 9.13 18.00 5.73
CA VAL A 383 9.18 17.45 4.36
C VAL A 383 9.85 18.45 3.42
N ASN A 384 10.19 18.02 2.20
CA ASN A 384 10.86 18.86 1.18
C ASN A 384 12.26 19.34 1.56
N LEU A 385 13.00 18.56 2.30
CA LEU A 385 14.33 18.89 2.78
C LEU A 385 15.36 19.11 1.67
N THR A 386 15.05 18.66 0.44
CA THR A 386 15.97 18.77 -0.73
C THR A 386 15.61 19.88 -1.69
N SER A 387 14.51 20.60 -1.48
CA SER A 387 14.07 21.72 -2.32
C SER A 387 14.62 23.07 -1.80
N VAL A 388 15.91 23.15 -1.50
CA VAL A 388 16.59 24.45 -1.44
C VAL A 388 16.81 24.89 -2.88
N THR A 389 15.77 25.42 -3.52
CA THR A 389 15.95 26.21 -4.72
C THR A 389 16.73 27.43 -4.31
N THR A 390 17.97 27.53 -4.79
CA THR A 390 18.67 28.81 -4.86
C THR A 390 17.79 29.73 -5.71
N GLU A 391 16.97 30.57 -5.06
CA GLU A 391 16.48 31.78 -5.71
C GLU A 391 17.72 32.63 -6.04
N ASN A 392 18.11 32.67 -7.31
CA ASN A 392 18.98 33.67 -7.90
C ASN A 392 18.11 34.75 -8.53
#